data_c48b4781a76d7e1bc0f72530f675b4c9
#
_entry.id   c48b4781a76d7e1bc0f72530f675b4c9
#
_cell.length_a   1.000
_cell.length_b   1.000
_cell.length_c   1.000
_cell.angle_alpha   90.00
_cell.angle_beta   90.00
_cell.angle_gamma   90.00
#
_symmetry.space_group_name_H-M   'P 1'
#
loop_
_entity.id
_entity.type
_entity.pdbx_description
1 polymer ?
#
loop_
_entity_poly.entity_id
_entity_poly.type
_entity_poly.pdbx_seq_one_letter_code
_entity_poly.pdbx_strand_id
1 'polypeptide(L)'
;MHPNDIKLAALAGLVTLTLCVLPHAARAAEQHITCPAAVDATQVRVDAPAGWTGLFGPVGTLQLQGVQAIFVVGSLRDAAWGELKDPPTTTKGDAVIANYELPPATDKYVVCNYGERVYQALKLPAATKECDVVYRPDQKAANGRKANYAVADVICR
;
A
#
# COMPACT_ATOMS: atom_id res chain seq x y z
N MET A 1 62.80 -35.97 -55.55
CA MET A 1 62.09 -34.68 -55.68
C MET A 1 60.73 -34.83 -55.01
N HIS A 2 60.62 -34.33 -53.80
CA HIS A 2 59.36 -34.36 -53.02
C HIS A 2 58.78 -32.96 -52.93
N PRO A 3 57.51 -32.72 -53.17
CA PRO A 3 56.80 -31.50 -52.77
C PRO A 3 56.23 -31.61 -51.37
N ASN A 4 56.42 -30.56 -50.56
CA ASN A 4 55.99 -30.41 -49.22
C ASN A 4 54.49 -30.07 -49.17
N ASP A 5 53.71 -30.88 -48.41
CA ASP A 5 52.35 -30.57 -48.04
C ASP A 5 52.29 -29.67 -46.77
N ILE A 6 51.87 -28.42 -46.96
CA ILE A 6 51.62 -27.49 -45.89
C ILE A 6 50.13 -27.63 -45.45
N LYS A 7 49.91 -28.24 -44.32
CA LYS A 7 48.59 -28.31 -43.69
C LYS A 7 48.32 -26.99 -42.94
N LEU A 8 47.38 -26.20 -43.46
CA LEU A 8 46.83 -25.03 -42.76
C LEU A 8 45.86 -25.52 -41.68
N ALA A 9 46.20 -25.32 -40.43
CA ALA A 9 45.30 -25.52 -39.30
C ALA A 9 44.46 -24.25 -39.07
N ALA A 10 43.16 -24.33 -39.37
CA ALA A 10 42.20 -23.27 -39.08
C ALA A 10 41.82 -23.31 -37.59
N LEU A 11 42.29 -22.31 -36.82
CA LEU A 11 41.84 -22.06 -35.44
C LEU A 11 40.49 -21.33 -35.50
N ALA A 12 39.42 -22.07 -35.24
CA ALA A 12 38.09 -21.52 -35.01
C ALA A 12 38.02 -20.93 -33.57
N GLY A 13 38.18 -19.60 -33.44
CA GLY A 13 37.98 -18.90 -32.17
C GLY A 13 36.49 -18.82 -31.82
N LEU A 14 36.11 -19.55 -30.80
CA LEU A 14 34.75 -19.48 -30.20
C LEU A 14 34.69 -18.21 -29.34
N VAL A 15 34.07 -17.13 -29.87
CA VAL A 15 33.76 -15.93 -29.09
C VAL A 15 32.48 -16.21 -28.30
N THR A 16 32.61 -16.60 -27.04
CA THR A 16 31.52 -16.71 -26.09
C THR A 16 31.05 -15.31 -25.66
N LEU A 17 29.95 -14.85 -26.27
CA LEU A 17 29.27 -13.62 -25.86
C LEU A 17 28.58 -13.86 -24.51
N THR A 18 29.23 -13.48 -23.41
CA THR A 18 28.60 -13.52 -22.07
C THR A 18 27.63 -12.36 -21.99
N LEU A 19 26.33 -12.64 -22.20
CA LEU A 19 25.27 -11.68 -21.92
C LEU A 19 25.24 -11.45 -20.38
N CYS A 20 25.76 -10.31 -19.92
CA CYS A 20 25.55 -9.82 -18.57
C CYS A 20 24.06 -9.42 -18.43
N VAL A 21 23.23 -10.34 -17.94
CA VAL A 21 21.88 -10.04 -17.50
C VAL A 21 22.01 -9.24 -16.20
N LEU A 22 21.99 -7.91 -16.31
CA LEU A 22 21.89 -7.03 -15.16
C LEU A 22 20.54 -7.30 -14.48
N PRO A 23 20.49 -7.64 -13.17
CA PRO A 23 19.25 -7.75 -12.46
C PRO A 23 18.58 -6.37 -12.46
N HIS A 24 17.53 -6.21 -13.26
CA HIS A 24 16.66 -5.05 -13.14
C HIS A 24 16.01 -5.17 -11.77
N ALA A 25 16.46 -4.37 -10.81
CA ALA A 25 15.74 -4.20 -9.55
C ALA A 25 14.34 -3.69 -9.93
N ALA A 26 13.36 -4.60 -9.84
CA ALA A 26 11.96 -4.26 -10.07
C ALA A 26 11.58 -3.19 -9.03
N ARG A 27 11.58 -1.93 -9.45
CA ARG A 27 11.07 -0.83 -8.66
C ARG A 27 9.58 -1.08 -8.53
N ALA A 28 9.06 -1.12 -7.30
CA ALA A 28 7.62 -1.19 -7.11
C ALA A 28 7.01 -0.02 -7.87
N ALA A 29 6.08 -0.34 -8.78
CA ALA A 29 5.35 0.70 -9.50
C ALA A 29 4.53 1.51 -8.49
N GLU A 30 4.45 2.83 -8.69
CA GLU A 30 3.60 3.69 -7.90
C GLU A 30 2.16 3.23 -8.04
N GLN A 31 1.48 3.01 -6.91
CA GLN A 31 0.11 2.54 -6.84
C GLN A 31 -0.75 3.58 -6.13
N HIS A 32 -1.76 4.08 -6.84
CA HIS A 32 -2.81 4.91 -6.25
C HIS A 32 -3.93 4.05 -5.70
N ILE A 33 -4.29 4.27 -4.44
CA ILE A 33 -5.30 3.50 -3.72
C ILE A 33 -6.42 4.44 -3.28
N THR A 34 -7.64 4.09 -3.61
CA THR A 34 -8.82 4.85 -3.21
C THR A 34 -9.63 4.05 -2.20
N CYS A 35 -9.76 4.55 -0.98
CA CYS A 35 -10.71 4.03 -0.02
C CYS A 35 -12.14 4.40 -0.47
N PRO A 36 -13.11 3.48 -0.36
CA PRO A 36 -14.52 3.86 -0.52
C PRO A 36 -14.87 5.03 0.40
N ALA A 37 -15.63 6.00 -0.10
CA ALA A 37 -15.99 7.18 0.70
C ALA A 37 -16.86 6.83 1.91
N ALA A 38 -17.60 5.73 1.81
CA ALA A 38 -18.50 5.26 2.84
C ALA A 38 -18.76 3.75 2.74
N VAL A 39 -19.19 3.15 3.84
CA VAL A 39 -19.63 1.75 3.94
C VAL A 39 -21.04 1.73 4.52
N ASP A 40 -21.94 0.94 3.94
CA ASP A 40 -23.27 0.71 4.52
C ASP A 40 -23.13 -0.16 5.78
N ALA A 41 -23.70 0.28 6.88
CA ALA A 41 -23.66 -0.45 8.14
C ALA A 41 -24.29 -1.86 8.05
N THR A 42 -25.22 -2.06 7.10
CA THR A 42 -25.81 -3.40 6.84
C THR A 42 -24.83 -4.40 6.26
N GLN A 43 -23.70 -3.95 5.73
CA GLN A 43 -22.61 -4.82 5.25
C GLN A 43 -21.72 -5.35 6.38
N VAL A 44 -21.79 -4.76 7.57
CA VAL A 44 -21.02 -5.20 8.73
C VAL A 44 -21.73 -6.39 9.37
N ARG A 45 -21.05 -7.56 9.33
CA ARG A 45 -21.57 -8.79 9.92
C ARG A 45 -20.92 -9.04 11.27
N VAL A 46 -21.73 -9.46 12.24
CA VAL A 46 -21.29 -9.91 13.56
C VAL A 46 -21.62 -11.39 13.66
N ASP A 47 -20.59 -12.23 13.74
CA ASP A 47 -20.77 -13.66 13.97
C ASP A 47 -21.30 -13.89 15.39
N ALA A 48 -22.31 -14.76 15.50
CA ALA A 48 -22.93 -15.09 16.77
C ALA A 48 -23.05 -16.61 16.96
N PRO A 49 -23.02 -17.11 18.19
CA PRO A 49 -23.25 -18.53 18.48
C PRO A 49 -24.63 -19.02 18.01
N ALA A 50 -24.79 -20.32 17.89
CA ALA A 50 -26.08 -20.93 17.52
C ALA A 50 -27.22 -20.44 18.46
N GLY A 51 -28.31 -20.01 17.85
CA GLY A 51 -29.48 -19.47 18.57
C GLY A 51 -29.40 -17.99 18.92
N TRP A 52 -28.28 -17.30 18.59
CA TRP A 52 -28.13 -15.86 18.75
C TRP A 52 -28.12 -15.15 17.42
N THR A 53 -28.51 -13.88 17.38
CA THR A 53 -28.40 -13.03 16.20
C THR A 53 -27.37 -11.96 16.45
N GLY A 54 -26.31 -11.91 15.63
CA GLY A 54 -25.33 -10.83 15.68
C GLY A 54 -25.91 -9.55 15.10
N LEU A 55 -25.79 -8.45 15.84
CA LEU A 55 -26.25 -7.13 15.42
C LEU A 55 -25.09 -6.13 15.51
N PHE A 56 -24.91 -5.33 14.45
CA PHE A 56 -24.05 -4.15 14.49
C PHE A 56 -24.91 -2.93 14.81
N GLY A 57 -24.58 -2.22 15.90
CA GLY A 57 -25.43 -1.17 16.45
C GLY A 57 -25.70 0.03 15.55
N PRO A 58 -24.70 0.62 14.85
CA PRO A 58 -24.93 1.71 13.93
C PRO A 58 -25.85 1.34 12.77
N VAL A 59 -26.74 2.24 12.41
CA VAL A 59 -27.61 2.14 11.23
C VAL A 59 -27.24 3.23 10.23
N GLY A 60 -27.40 2.93 8.91
CA GLY A 60 -27.11 3.87 7.85
C GLY A 60 -25.68 3.75 7.31
N THR A 61 -25.12 4.87 6.87
CA THR A 61 -23.84 4.91 6.16
C THR A 61 -22.72 5.41 7.06
N LEU A 62 -21.66 4.62 7.16
CA LEU A 62 -20.44 4.97 7.87
C LEU A 62 -19.49 5.69 6.91
N GLN A 63 -19.16 6.94 7.19
CA GLN A 63 -18.28 7.75 6.38
C GLN A 63 -16.80 7.40 6.65
N LEU A 64 -15.95 7.51 5.61
CA LEU A 64 -14.51 7.42 5.75
C LEU A 64 -14.00 8.51 6.70
N GLN A 65 -13.29 8.10 7.76
CA GLN A 65 -12.74 9.01 8.78
C GLN A 65 -11.24 9.18 8.66
N GLY A 66 -10.54 8.17 8.15
CA GLY A 66 -9.10 8.22 8.01
C GLY A 66 -8.54 7.02 7.25
N VAL A 67 -7.28 7.14 6.87
CA VAL A 67 -6.51 6.09 6.19
C VAL A 67 -5.14 5.99 6.84
N GLN A 68 -4.64 4.76 6.96
CA GLN A 68 -3.33 4.46 7.49
C GLN A 68 -2.66 3.41 6.57
N ALA A 69 -1.34 3.46 6.46
CA ALA A 69 -0.57 2.35 5.93
C ALA A 69 0.16 1.66 7.10
N ILE A 70 -0.03 0.37 7.22
CA ILE A 70 0.50 -0.43 8.34
C ILE A 70 1.31 -1.61 7.84
N PHE A 71 2.23 -2.07 8.66
CA PHE A 71 2.85 -3.39 8.53
C PHE A 71 2.42 -4.29 9.68
N VAL A 72 2.36 -5.59 9.42
CA VAL A 72 1.81 -6.57 10.35
C VAL A 72 2.87 -7.59 10.71
N VAL A 73 3.05 -7.79 12.02
CA VAL A 73 3.80 -8.91 12.58
C VAL A 73 2.77 -9.78 13.31
N GLY A 74 2.42 -10.92 12.70
CA GLY A 74 1.34 -11.78 13.22
C GLY A 74 0.04 -11.62 12.45
N SER A 75 -1.10 -11.42 13.13
CA SER A 75 -2.39 -11.29 12.48
C SER A 75 -2.75 -9.83 12.18
N LEU A 76 -3.42 -9.59 11.04
CA LEU A 76 -3.93 -8.26 10.70
C LEU A 76 -4.90 -7.72 11.77
N ARG A 77 -5.69 -8.60 12.39
CA ARG A 77 -6.62 -8.22 13.44
C ARG A 77 -5.90 -7.58 14.64
N ASP A 78 -4.80 -8.18 15.07
CA ASP A 78 -4.05 -7.69 16.23
C ASP A 78 -3.30 -6.39 15.90
N ALA A 79 -2.78 -6.26 14.68
CA ALA A 79 -2.07 -5.06 14.24
C ALA A 79 -2.99 -3.85 14.04
N ALA A 80 -4.23 -4.05 13.62
CA ALA A 80 -5.20 -2.96 13.44
C ALA A 80 -5.57 -2.25 14.75
N TRP A 81 -5.26 -2.86 15.90
CA TRP A 81 -5.54 -2.33 17.25
C TRP A 81 -4.29 -1.88 18.00
N GLY A 82 -3.09 -2.06 17.42
CA GLY A 82 -1.83 -1.58 18.02
C GLY A 82 -1.79 -0.05 18.07
N GLU A 83 -1.09 0.49 19.06
CA GLU A 83 -0.72 1.91 19.04
C GLU A 83 0.20 2.16 17.86
N LEU A 84 -0.35 2.69 16.78
CA LEU A 84 0.42 3.18 15.66
C LEU A 84 1.01 4.52 16.06
N LYS A 85 2.32 4.62 16.00
CA LYS A 85 3.01 5.91 16.13
C LYS A 85 2.54 6.82 15.00
N ASP A 86 2.17 8.06 15.34
CA ASP A 86 1.82 9.05 14.34
C ASP A 86 2.94 9.18 13.29
N PRO A 87 2.63 9.05 12.01
CA PRO A 87 3.63 9.20 10.97
C PRO A 87 4.12 10.65 10.87
N PRO A 88 5.36 10.88 10.43
CA PRO A 88 5.79 12.22 10.12
C PRO A 88 4.89 12.84 9.06
N THR A 89 4.59 14.13 9.23
CA THR A 89 3.74 14.87 8.30
C THR A 89 4.50 16.01 7.65
N THR A 90 4.21 16.27 6.37
CA THR A 90 4.71 17.44 5.64
C THR A 90 3.55 18.20 5.05
N THR A 91 3.70 19.53 4.92
CA THR A 91 2.69 20.38 4.28
C THR A 91 3.20 20.82 2.91
N LYS A 92 2.38 20.62 1.86
CA LYS A 92 2.68 21.05 0.50
C LYS A 92 1.48 21.79 -0.09
N GLY A 93 1.58 23.11 -0.14
CA GLY A 93 0.44 23.97 -0.48
C GLY A 93 -0.64 23.86 0.59
N ASP A 94 -1.85 23.48 0.18
CA ASP A 94 -2.99 23.22 1.06
C ASP A 94 -3.07 21.76 1.56
N ALA A 95 -2.23 20.88 1.03
CA ALA A 95 -2.24 19.48 1.39
C ALA A 95 -1.33 19.18 2.60
N VAL A 96 -1.80 18.29 3.48
CA VAL A 96 -1.00 17.64 4.51
C VAL A 96 -0.74 16.20 4.07
N ILE A 97 0.52 15.79 4.07
CA ILE A 97 0.95 14.48 3.63
C ILE A 97 1.51 13.73 4.84
N ALA A 98 0.90 12.62 5.19
CA ALA A 98 1.40 11.68 6.20
C ALA A 98 2.21 10.59 5.51
N ASN A 99 3.49 10.47 5.83
CA ASN A 99 4.39 9.49 5.22
C ASN A 99 4.54 8.27 6.13
N TYR A 100 4.22 7.10 5.60
CA TYR A 100 4.32 5.80 6.28
C TYR A 100 5.46 4.99 5.68
N GLU A 101 6.51 4.76 6.44
CA GLU A 101 7.58 3.83 6.09
C GLU A 101 7.16 2.39 6.42
N LEU A 102 7.33 1.49 5.44
CA LEU A 102 6.91 0.09 5.54
C LEU A 102 8.14 -0.83 5.48
N PRO A 103 8.51 -1.48 6.59
CA PRO A 103 9.71 -2.30 6.65
C PRO A 103 9.65 -3.49 5.70
N PRO A 104 10.81 -3.96 5.19
CA PRO A 104 10.87 -5.16 4.36
C PRO A 104 10.42 -6.41 5.12
N ALA A 105 10.07 -7.47 4.38
CA ALA A 105 9.74 -8.80 4.89
C ALA A 105 8.55 -8.85 5.87
N THR A 106 7.64 -7.87 5.82
CA THR A 106 6.39 -7.85 6.58
C THR A 106 5.19 -7.84 5.65
N ASP A 107 4.04 -8.35 6.12
CA ASP A 107 2.76 -8.10 5.46
C ASP A 107 2.36 -6.64 5.66
N LYS A 108 1.92 -6.01 4.57
CA LYS A 108 1.64 -4.57 4.52
C LYS A 108 0.23 -4.33 4.02
N TYR A 109 -0.42 -3.32 4.57
CA TYR A 109 -1.81 -3.01 4.23
C TYR A 109 -2.05 -1.50 4.24
N VAL A 110 -2.94 -1.04 3.36
CA VAL A 110 -3.66 0.21 3.55
C VAL A 110 -4.94 -0.11 4.29
N VAL A 111 -5.22 0.62 5.35
CA VAL A 111 -6.41 0.45 6.19
C VAL A 111 -7.26 1.70 6.14
N CYS A 112 -8.47 1.56 5.64
CA CYS A 112 -9.49 2.59 5.59
C CYS A 112 -10.38 2.46 6.83
N ASN A 113 -10.54 3.55 7.60
CA ASN A 113 -11.30 3.59 8.84
C ASN A 113 -12.67 4.25 8.64
N TYR A 114 -13.73 3.57 9.05
CA TYR A 114 -15.13 4.03 8.96
C TYR A 114 -15.79 4.01 10.34
N GLY A 115 -15.88 5.16 10.99
CA GLY A 115 -16.41 5.24 12.35
C GLY A 115 -15.48 4.57 13.37
N GLU A 116 -16.01 4.27 14.53
CA GLU A 116 -15.16 3.90 15.67
C GLU A 116 -14.52 2.51 15.59
N ARG A 117 -15.02 1.59 14.79
CA ARG A 117 -14.53 0.18 14.81
C ARG A 117 -14.77 -0.59 13.50
N VAL A 118 -14.93 0.08 12.39
CA VAL A 118 -15.07 -0.57 11.09
C VAL A 118 -13.89 -0.22 10.22
N TYR A 119 -13.17 -1.23 9.76
CA TYR A 119 -11.97 -1.10 8.96
C TYR A 119 -12.08 -1.96 7.72
N GLN A 120 -11.60 -1.44 6.60
CA GLN A 120 -11.32 -2.21 5.41
C GLN A 120 -9.82 -2.17 5.14
N ALA A 121 -9.22 -3.32 4.88
CA ALA A 121 -7.79 -3.43 4.66
C ALA A 121 -7.50 -3.99 3.26
N LEU A 122 -6.63 -3.31 2.52
CA LEU A 122 -6.11 -3.74 1.24
C LEU A 122 -4.65 -4.19 1.42
N LYS A 123 -4.34 -5.44 1.09
CA LYS A 123 -2.97 -5.95 1.14
C LYS A 123 -2.13 -5.31 0.03
N LEU A 124 -0.95 -4.83 0.40
CA LEU A 124 0.01 -4.22 -0.49
C LEU A 124 1.02 -5.26 -1.01
N PRO A 125 1.65 -5.02 -2.17
CA PRO A 125 2.79 -5.80 -2.64
C PRO A 125 3.93 -5.83 -1.61
N ALA A 126 4.62 -6.95 -1.46
CA ALA A 126 5.74 -7.09 -0.53
C ALA A 126 6.88 -6.07 -0.80
N ALA A 127 7.05 -5.66 -2.06
CA ALA A 127 8.06 -4.69 -2.48
C ALA A 127 7.73 -3.24 -2.10
N THR A 128 6.50 -2.93 -1.67
CA THR A 128 6.11 -1.58 -1.23
C THR A 128 6.95 -1.16 -0.02
N LYS A 129 7.55 0.02 -0.07
CA LYS A 129 8.45 0.54 0.96
C LYS A 129 7.84 1.68 1.77
N GLU A 130 6.95 2.43 1.15
CA GLU A 130 6.34 3.60 1.77
C GLU A 130 4.97 3.89 1.15
N CYS A 131 4.14 4.61 1.91
CA CYS A 131 2.89 5.17 1.41
C CYS A 131 2.74 6.61 1.90
N ASP A 132 2.33 7.50 1.01
CA ASP A 132 1.90 8.85 1.33
C ASP A 132 0.37 8.89 1.39
N VAL A 133 -0.18 9.28 2.52
CA VAL A 133 -1.61 9.60 2.64
C VAL A 133 -1.77 11.11 2.53
N VAL A 134 -2.41 11.56 1.48
CA VAL A 134 -2.60 12.98 1.17
C VAL A 134 -3.96 13.44 1.68
N TYR A 135 -3.95 14.42 2.57
CA TYR A 135 -5.14 15.06 3.10
C TYR A 135 -5.28 16.46 2.50
N ARG A 136 -6.49 16.82 2.08
CA ARG A 136 -6.80 18.17 1.62
C ARG A 136 -7.97 18.75 2.40
N PRO A 137 -8.04 20.10 2.53
CA PRO A 137 -9.19 20.75 3.14
C PRO A 137 -10.47 20.35 2.41
N ASP A 138 -11.51 19.98 3.17
CA ASP A 138 -12.83 19.82 2.60
C ASP A 138 -13.36 21.21 2.19
N GLN A 139 -13.63 21.39 0.88
CA GLN A 139 -14.07 22.68 0.34
C GLN A 139 -15.42 23.16 0.94
N LYS A 140 -16.13 22.33 1.68
CA LYS A 140 -17.37 22.71 2.37
C LYS A 140 -17.16 23.53 3.65
N ALA A 141 -15.92 23.72 4.09
CA ALA A 141 -15.61 24.47 5.32
C ALA A 141 -15.63 26.00 5.15
N ALA A 142 -16.41 26.55 4.22
CA ALA A 142 -16.39 27.95 3.80
C ALA A 142 -16.92 28.99 4.82
N ASN A 143 -17.23 28.63 6.07
CA ASN A 143 -17.85 29.55 7.03
C ASN A 143 -17.01 29.83 8.28
N GLY A 144 -15.67 29.98 8.12
CA GLY A 144 -14.80 30.38 9.24
C GLY A 144 -14.56 29.29 10.29
N ARG A 145 -15.05 28.06 10.08
CA ARG A 145 -14.69 26.90 10.87
C ARG A 145 -13.34 26.36 10.43
N LYS A 146 -12.58 25.76 11.35
CA LYS A 146 -11.35 25.05 10.99
C LYS A 146 -11.65 24.09 9.85
N ALA A 147 -10.85 24.16 8.78
CA ALA A 147 -10.98 23.25 7.65
C ALA A 147 -10.88 21.80 8.16
N ASN A 148 -11.90 20.99 7.90
CA ASN A 148 -11.79 19.55 8.06
C ASN A 148 -10.95 19.03 6.89
N TYR A 149 -9.99 18.16 7.17
CA TYR A 149 -9.19 17.53 6.13
C TYR A 149 -9.81 16.18 5.77
N ALA A 150 -9.99 15.98 4.47
CA ALA A 150 -10.44 14.70 3.92
C ALA A 150 -9.27 13.99 3.22
N VAL A 151 -9.29 12.67 3.20
CA VAL A 151 -8.33 11.88 2.41
C VAL A 151 -8.59 12.15 0.93
N ALA A 152 -7.58 12.66 0.24
CA ALA A 152 -7.65 12.98 -1.19
C ALA A 152 -7.01 11.90 -2.06
N ASP A 153 -5.90 11.28 -1.56
CA ASP A 153 -5.18 10.24 -2.29
C ASP A 153 -4.34 9.39 -1.33
N VAL A 154 -4.02 8.17 -1.74
CA VAL A 154 -3.06 7.28 -1.08
C VAL A 154 -2.10 6.76 -2.13
N ILE A 155 -0.83 7.11 -2.03
CA ILE A 155 0.20 6.80 -3.03
C ILE A 155 1.23 5.89 -2.39
N CYS A 156 1.30 4.63 -2.83
CA CYS A 156 2.25 3.63 -2.32
C CYS A 156 3.32 3.27 -3.36
N ARG A 157 4.59 3.08 -2.94
CA ARG A 157 5.72 2.76 -3.82
C ARG A 157 6.85 1.98 -3.12
#